data_497866260f27ff5c58c54ec5eb3aab94
#
_entry.id   497866260f27ff5c58c54ec5eb3aab94
#
_cell.length_a   1.000
_cell.length_b   1.000
_cell.length_c   1.000
_cell.angle_alpha   90.00
_cell.angle_beta   90.00
_cell.angle_gamma   90.00
#
_symmetry.space_group_name_H-M   'P 1'
#
loop_
_entity.id
_entity.type
_entity.pdbx_description
1 polymer ?
#
loop_
_entity_poly.entity_id
_entity_poly.type
_entity_poly.pdbx_seq_one_letter_code
_entity_poly.pdbx_strand_id
1 'polypeptide(L)'
;MKKLFLLLIITIGFSLSAQTENYAGTYVLHIDGKDGSILDYTLHLNTDNTFQFTSFQKLLDTRGEHDKYSYGKGTWKVENKIIKFTTEKMDLDEKHTLNFSGSTARLIKKSPRDTSEKVVPTSLQFYKSEIFWIANLKLILKE
;
A
#
# COMPACT_ATOMS: atom_id res chain seq x y z
N MET A 1 -10.43 -38.91 -13.84
CA MET A 1 -10.82 -37.96 -12.78
C MET A 1 -9.63 -37.36 -12.05
N LYS A 2 -8.61 -38.11 -11.63
CA LYS A 2 -7.42 -37.56 -10.97
C LYS A 2 -6.66 -36.50 -11.80
N LYS A 3 -6.56 -36.68 -13.12
CA LYS A 3 -5.88 -35.75 -14.03
C LYS A 3 -6.65 -34.45 -14.24
N LEU A 4 -7.99 -34.47 -14.18
CA LEU A 4 -8.84 -33.28 -14.30
C LEU A 4 -8.76 -32.40 -13.04
N PHE A 5 -8.62 -33.02 -11.87
CA PHE A 5 -8.49 -32.33 -10.61
C PHE A 5 -7.14 -31.60 -10.49
N LEU A 6 -6.06 -32.20 -11.01
CA LEU A 6 -4.75 -31.57 -11.05
C LEU A 6 -4.72 -30.35 -11.98
N LEU A 7 -5.40 -30.41 -13.12
CA LEU A 7 -5.51 -29.29 -14.07
C LEU A 7 -6.27 -28.10 -13.47
N LEU A 8 -7.32 -28.37 -12.67
CA LEU A 8 -8.09 -27.34 -11.98
C LEU A 8 -7.26 -26.59 -10.93
N ILE A 9 -6.41 -27.28 -10.20
CA ILE A 9 -5.52 -26.69 -9.19
C ILE A 9 -4.47 -25.79 -9.84
N ILE A 10 -3.94 -26.17 -10.99
CA ILE A 10 -2.95 -25.37 -11.75
C ILE A 10 -3.57 -24.07 -12.27
N THR A 11 -4.81 -24.11 -12.75
CA THR A 11 -5.49 -22.90 -13.26
C THR A 11 -5.81 -21.86 -12.17
N ILE A 12 -6.10 -22.31 -10.95
CA ILE A 12 -6.34 -21.43 -9.81
C ILE A 12 -5.04 -20.71 -9.39
N GLY A 13 -3.89 -21.42 -9.42
CA GLY A 13 -2.59 -20.83 -9.09
C GLY A 13 -2.17 -19.69 -10.02
N PHE A 14 -2.41 -19.80 -11.31
CA PHE A 14 -2.10 -18.75 -12.29
C PHE A 14 -2.95 -17.49 -12.13
N SER A 15 -4.22 -17.65 -11.75
CA SER A 15 -5.13 -16.51 -11.57
C SER A 15 -4.73 -15.64 -10.39
N LEU A 16 -4.25 -16.21 -9.30
CA LEU A 16 -3.78 -15.48 -8.12
C LEU A 16 -2.50 -14.68 -8.41
N SER A 17 -1.56 -15.27 -9.13
CA SER A 17 -0.30 -14.61 -9.50
C SER A 17 -0.54 -13.38 -10.40
N ALA A 18 -1.40 -13.51 -11.41
CA ALA A 18 -1.73 -12.41 -12.30
C ALA A 18 -2.43 -11.23 -11.62
N GLN A 19 -3.24 -11.49 -10.58
CA GLN A 19 -3.87 -10.42 -9.80
C GLN A 19 -2.84 -9.64 -8.96
N THR A 20 -1.86 -10.32 -8.39
CA THR A 20 -0.81 -9.71 -7.57
C THR A 20 0.05 -8.75 -8.39
N GLU A 21 0.47 -9.13 -9.60
CA GLU A 21 1.31 -8.30 -10.47
C GLU A 21 0.67 -6.95 -10.82
N ASN A 22 -0.65 -6.90 -10.98
CA ASN A 22 -1.35 -5.66 -11.32
C ASN A 22 -1.39 -4.62 -10.19
N TYR A 23 -1.15 -5.02 -8.95
CA TYR A 23 -1.19 -4.17 -7.78
C TYR A 23 0.19 -3.90 -7.19
N ALA A 24 1.18 -4.75 -7.49
CA ALA A 24 2.54 -4.60 -7.02
C ALA A 24 3.16 -3.30 -7.55
N GLY A 25 3.98 -2.66 -6.73
CA GLY A 25 4.64 -1.42 -7.09
C GLY A 25 5.02 -0.58 -5.89
N THR A 26 5.58 0.58 -6.16
CA THR A 26 5.95 1.57 -5.16
C THR A 26 4.98 2.75 -5.23
N TYR A 27 4.30 3.01 -4.14
CA TYR A 27 3.34 4.11 -4.01
C TYR A 27 3.88 5.16 -3.06
N VAL A 28 3.82 6.43 -3.44
CA VAL A 28 4.43 7.52 -2.69
C VAL A 28 3.48 8.70 -2.51
N LEU A 29 3.69 9.45 -1.42
CA LEU A 29 3.10 10.75 -1.21
C LEU A 29 4.15 11.65 -0.57
N HIS A 30 4.38 12.81 -1.16
CA HIS A 30 5.24 13.87 -0.65
C HIS A 30 4.41 15.12 -0.40
N ILE A 31 4.53 15.70 0.76
CA ILE A 31 3.84 16.93 1.15
C ILE A 31 4.86 17.89 1.78
N ASP A 32 4.98 19.07 1.18
CA ASP A 32 5.71 20.22 1.75
C ASP A 32 4.72 21.12 2.50
N GLY A 33 4.92 21.26 3.80
CA GLY A 33 4.18 22.20 4.61
C GLY A 33 4.69 23.65 4.40
N LYS A 34 3.77 24.62 4.50
CA LYS A 34 4.11 26.05 4.39
C LYS A 34 5.06 26.54 5.48
N ASP A 35 5.11 25.83 6.58
CA ASP A 35 5.99 26.06 7.73
C ASP A 35 7.37 25.42 7.60
N GLY A 36 7.66 24.75 6.47
CA GLY A 36 8.89 24.00 6.24
C GLY A 36 8.85 22.55 6.76
N SER A 37 7.72 22.07 7.29
CA SER A 37 7.53 20.66 7.61
C SER A 37 7.49 19.82 6.33
N ILE A 38 7.89 18.55 6.44
CA ILE A 38 7.86 17.59 5.33
C ILE A 38 7.20 16.31 5.80
N LEU A 39 6.34 15.75 4.95
CA LEU A 39 5.75 14.43 5.13
C LEU A 39 6.03 13.59 3.89
N ASP A 40 6.72 12.49 4.08
CA ASP A 40 6.98 11.50 3.04
C ASP A 40 6.42 10.15 3.45
N TYR A 41 5.63 9.57 2.58
CA TYR A 41 5.10 8.22 2.74
C TYR A 41 5.51 7.37 1.55
N THR A 42 6.00 6.17 1.82
CA THR A 42 6.34 5.18 0.80
C THR A 42 5.76 3.84 1.18
N LEU A 43 5.02 3.23 0.27
CA LEU A 43 4.48 1.89 0.38
C LEU A 43 5.00 1.04 -0.78
N HIS A 44 5.69 -0.04 -0.47
CA HIS A 44 6.09 -1.05 -1.44
C HIS A 44 5.15 -2.25 -1.33
N LEU A 45 4.46 -2.58 -2.41
CA LEU A 45 3.73 -3.83 -2.57
C LEU A 45 4.58 -4.77 -3.43
N ASN A 46 5.13 -5.80 -2.82
CA ASN A 46 6.01 -6.76 -3.50
C ASN A 46 5.19 -7.87 -4.17
N THR A 47 5.70 -8.44 -5.25
CA THR A 47 5.06 -9.53 -6.00
C THR A 47 4.96 -10.84 -5.21
N ASP A 48 5.72 -10.99 -4.13
CA ASP A 48 5.65 -12.10 -3.19
C ASP A 48 4.56 -11.96 -2.11
N ASN A 49 3.66 -10.97 -2.27
CA ASN A 49 2.59 -10.62 -1.34
C ASN A 49 3.06 -10.03 0.01
N THR A 50 4.30 -9.61 0.12
CA THR A 50 4.77 -8.81 1.25
C THR A 50 4.65 -7.33 0.97
N PHE A 51 4.55 -6.51 2.01
CA PHE A 51 4.62 -5.07 1.89
C PHE A 51 5.60 -4.46 2.90
N GLN A 52 6.08 -3.28 2.57
CA GLN A 52 6.86 -2.43 3.45
C GLN A 52 6.33 -1.00 3.37
N PHE A 53 6.14 -0.38 4.52
CA PHE A 53 5.70 1.00 4.63
C PHE A 53 6.70 1.82 5.41
N THR A 54 7.00 3.01 4.93
CA THR A 54 7.86 4.00 5.59
C THR A 54 7.15 5.34 5.63
N SER A 55 7.11 5.96 6.80
CA SER A 55 6.71 7.34 7.00
C SER A 55 7.90 8.14 7.50
N PHE A 56 8.22 9.23 6.84
CA PHE A 56 9.15 10.25 7.30
C PHE A 56 8.40 11.54 7.56
N GLN A 57 8.65 12.13 8.71
CA GLN A 57 8.08 13.43 9.10
C GLN A 57 9.20 14.33 9.60
N LYS A 58 9.40 15.45 8.93
CA LYS A 58 10.21 16.55 9.42
C LYS A 58 9.28 17.52 10.11
N LEU A 59 9.42 17.64 11.42
CA LEU A 59 8.57 18.47 12.25
C LEU A 59 9.34 19.70 12.73
N LEU A 60 8.67 20.84 12.70
CA LEU A 60 9.16 22.10 13.26
C LEU A 60 8.26 22.48 14.44
N ASP A 61 8.81 22.50 15.62
CA ASP A 61 8.11 22.97 16.82
C ASP A 61 8.97 23.95 17.62
N THR A 62 8.49 24.38 18.78
CA THR A 62 9.19 25.33 19.66
C THR A 62 10.53 24.83 20.17
N ARG A 63 10.84 23.54 20.04
CA ARG A 63 12.12 22.91 20.41
C ARG A 63 13.10 22.82 19.23
N GLY A 64 12.65 23.24 18.04
CA GLY A 64 13.44 23.20 16.81
C GLY A 64 12.99 22.15 15.81
N GLU A 65 13.89 21.78 14.92
CA GLU A 65 13.67 20.80 13.85
C GLU A 65 14.00 19.39 14.37
N HIS A 66 13.10 18.44 14.11
CA HIS A 66 13.34 17.03 14.40
C HIS A 66 12.65 16.11 13.40
N ASP A 67 13.30 15.00 13.15
CA ASP A 67 12.87 13.99 12.22
C ASP A 67 12.22 12.81 12.96
N LYS A 68 11.10 12.33 12.40
CA LYS A 68 10.40 11.15 12.91
C LYS A 68 10.22 10.14 11.79
N TYR A 69 10.65 8.92 12.03
CA TYR A 69 10.43 7.78 11.14
C TYR A 69 9.46 6.79 11.78
N SER A 70 8.59 6.21 10.95
CA SER A 70 7.71 5.11 11.36
C SER A 70 7.69 4.06 10.26
N TYR A 71 7.69 2.79 10.65
CA TYR A 71 7.80 1.67 9.73
C TYR A 71 6.72 0.63 9.99
N GLY A 72 6.23 0.01 8.92
CA GLY A 72 5.34 -1.12 8.95
C GLY A 72 5.73 -2.15 7.90
N LYS A 73 5.44 -3.40 8.15
CA LYS A 73 5.60 -4.51 7.20
C LYS A 73 4.58 -5.60 7.48
N GLY A 74 4.44 -6.49 6.54
CA GLY A 74 3.54 -7.62 6.64
C GLY A 74 3.22 -8.20 5.27
N THR A 75 2.00 -8.70 5.11
CA THR A 75 1.49 -9.27 3.88
C THR A 75 0.27 -8.53 3.37
N TRP A 76 0.03 -8.63 2.08
CA TRP A 76 -1.15 -8.08 1.43
C TRP A 76 -1.78 -9.08 0.47
N LYS A 77 -3.06 -8.94 0.26
CA LYS A 77 -3.83 -9.73 -0.71
C LYS A 77 -4.94 -8.87 -1.32
N VAL A 78 -5.45 -9.30 -2.46
CA VAL A 78 -6.58 -8.66 -3.13
C VAL A 78 -7.78 -9.58 -3.10
N GLU A 79 -8.90 -9.08 -2.59
CA GLU A 79 -10.21 -9.74 -2.62
C GLU A 79 -11.26 -8.74 -3.10
N ASN A 80 -12.00 -9.07 -4.17
CA ASN A 80 -13.03 -8.20 -4.75
C ASN A 80 -12.51 -6.77 -5.06
N LYS A 81 -11.30 -6.66 -5.62
CA LYS A 81 -10.62 -5.39 -5.93
C LYS A 81 -10.25 -4.56 -4.69
N ILE A 82 -10.34 -5.14 -3.51
CA ILE A 82 -9.94 -4.53 -2.25
C ILE A 82 -8.60 -5.12 -1.83
N ILE A 83 -7.62 -4.26 -1.57
CA ILE A 83 -6.33 -4.64 -1.02
C ILE A 83 -6.49 -4.72 0.50
N LYS A 84 -6.19 -5.88 1.07
CA LYS A 84 -6.23 -6.13 2.51
C LYS A 84 -4.83 -6.35 3.04
N PHE A 85 -4.49 -5.67 4.11
CA PHE A 85 -3.20 -5.72 4.78
C PHE A 85 -3.27 -6.53 6.06
N THR A 86 -2.21 -7.27 6.34
CA THR A 86 -2.06 -8.04 7.57
C THR A 86 -0.65 -7.85 8.11
N THR A 87 -0.55 -7.47 9.37
CA THR A 87 0.70 -7.46 10.15
C THR A 87 0.59 -8.51 11.23
N GLU A 88 1.45 -9.49 11.22
CA GLU A 88 1.50 -10.53 12.24
C GLU A 88 2.43 -10.12 13.39
N LYS A 89 2.36 -10.83 14.51
CA LYS A 89 3.21 -10.55 15.67
C LYS A 89 4.71 -10.61 15.34
N MET A 90 5.12 -11.50 14.43
CA MET A 90 6.50 -11.64 13.97
C MET A 90 6.96 -10.46 13.10
N ASP A 91 6.04 -9.70 12.50
CA ASP A 91 6.34 -8.51 11.70
C ASP A 91 6.60 -7.28 12.56
N LEU A 92 6.22 -7.31 13.82
CA LEU A 92 6.41 -6.21 14.77
C LEU A 92 7.74 -6.38 15.50
N ASP A 93 8.56 -5.34 15.48
CA ASP A 93 9.85 -5.27 16.16
C ASP A 93 10.11 -3.82 16.64
N GLU A 94 11.29 -3.53 17.18
CA GLU A 94 11.65 -2.20 17.67
C GLU A 94 11.56 -1.11 16.59
N LYS A 95 11.81 -1.46 15.34
CA LYS A 95 11.74 -0.56 14.18
C LYS A 95 10.35 -0.53 13.56
N HIS A 96 9.74 -1.70 13.34
CA HIS A 96 8.46 -1.87 12.68
C HIS A 96 7.34 -1.91 13.71
N THR A 97 6.82 -0.75 14.06
CA THR A 97 5.84 -0.57 15.14
C THR A 97 4.41 -0.39 14.63
N LEU A 98 4.22 -0.20 13.32
CA LEU A 98 2.91 0.02 12.72
C LEU A 98 2.22 -1.30 12.41
N ASN A 99 1.06 -1.52 13.00
CA ASN A 99 0.21 -2.68 12.75
C ASN A 99 -0.85 -2.33 11.70
N PHE A 100 -0.69 -2.85 10.49
CA PHE A 100 -1.60 -2.63 9.36
C PHE A 100 -2.78 -3.62 9.31
N SER A 101 -2.87 -4.56 10.23
CA SER A 101 -3.99 -5.51 10.26
C SER A 101 -5.34 -4.79 10.26
N GLY A 102 -6.25 -5.25 9.40
CA GLY A 102 -7.54 -4.62 9.19
C GLY A 102 -7.53 -3.38 8.31
N SER A 103 -6.36 -2.91 7.85
CA SER A 103 -6.27 -1.83 6.85
C SER A 103 -6.70 -2.34 5.47
N THR A 104 -7.46 -1.52 4.77
CA THR A 104 -7.94 -1.81 3.42
C THR A 104 -7.76 -0.62 2.51
N ALA A 105 -7.44 -0.90 1.24
CA ALA A 105 -7.21 0.11 0.23
C ALA A 105 -7.80 -0.32 -1.13
N ARG A 106 -7.92 0.65 -2.02
CA ARG A 106 -8.33 0.43 -3.42
C ARG A 106 -7.33 1.06 -4.36
N LEU A 107 -7.14 0.40 -5.50
CA LEU A 107 -6.39 0.96 -6.60
C LEU A 107 -7.33 1.85 -7.43
N ILE A 108 -6.91 3.08 -7.68
CA ILE A 108 -7.63 4.06 -8.50
C ILE A 108 -6.84 4.23 -9.80
N LYS A 109 -7.49 3.92 -10.92
CA LYS A 109 -6.95 4.07 -12.27
C LYS A 109 -7.94 4.83 -13.14
N LYS A 110 -7.43 5.41 -14.23
CA LYS A 110 -8.30 5.92 -15.29
C LYS A 110 -9.15 4.77 -15.85
N SER A 111 -10.46 5.00 -15.98
CA SER A 111 -11.35 4.01 -16.57
C SER A 111 -10.95 3.73 -18.02
N PRO A 112 -10.95 2.46 -18.49
CA PRO A 112 -10.74 2.14 -19.90
C PRO A 112 -11.78 2.76 -20.84
N ARG A 113 -12.95 3.13 -20.30
CA ARG A 113 -14.05 3.79 -21.04
C ARG A 113 -13.90 5.31 -21.11
N ASP A 114 -12.99 5.88 -20.31
CA ASP A 114 -12.72 7.31 -20.31
C ASP A 114 -11.80 7.66 -21.47
N THR A 115 -12.37 8.24 -22.54
CA THR A 115 -11.66 8.69 -23.74
C THR A 115 -11.16 10.13 -23.65
N SER A 116 -11.35 10.80 -22.50
CA SER A 116 -10.87 12.17 -22.29
C SER A 116 -9.32 12.21 -22.24
N GLU A 117 -8.76 13.37 -22.58
CA GLU A 117 -7.29 13.61 -22.46
C GLU A 117 -6.84 13.81 -21.01
N LYS A 118 -7.75 13.72 -20.04
CA LYS A 118 -7.45 13.89 -18.62
C LYS A 118 -6.48 12.82 -18.15
N VAL A 119 -5.34 13.24 -17.62
CA VAL A 119 -4.36 12.35 -16.97
C VAL A 119 -4.84 12.04 -15.55
N VAL A 120 -5.10 10.77 -15.28
CA VAL A 120 -5.42 10.27 -13.93
C VAL A 120 -4.27 9.35 -13.51
N PRO A 121 -3.40 9.78 -12.59
CA PRO A 121 -2.31 8.93 -12.11
C PRO A 121 -2.89 7.71 -11.37
N THR A 122 -2.28 6.55 -11.59
CA THR A 122 -2.61 5.37 -10.80
C THR A 122 -2.27 5.63 -9.34
N SER A 123 -3.20 5.40 -8.45
CA SER A 123 -3.03 5.65 -7.03
C SER A 123 -3.66 4.57 -6.18
N LEU A 124 -3.18 4.43 -4.96
CA LEU A 124 -3.71 3.55 -3.93
C LEU A 124 -4.32 4.42 -2.83
N GLN A 125 -5.60 4.23 -2.57
CA GLN A 125 -6.35 4.97 -1.56
C GLN A 125 -6.73 4.05 -0.40
N PHE A 126 -6.21 4.31 0.79
CA PHE A 126 -6.72 3.70 2.01
C PHE A 126 -8.08 4.28 2.36
N TYR A 127 -9.02 3.46 2.78
CA TYR A 127 -10.33 3.90 3.23
C TYR A 127 -10.73 3.34 4.59
N LYS A 128 -9.96 2.38 5.12
CA LYS A 128 -10.09 1.86 6.48
C LYS A 128 -8.71 1.53 7.03
N SER A 129 -8.43 1.98 8.24
CA SER A 129 -7.25 1.59 9.02
C SER A 129 -7.49 1.90 10.50
N GLU A 130 -6.94 1.08 11.38
CA GLU A 130 -6.88 1.39 12.81
C GLU A 130 -5.78 2.43 13.12
N ILE A 131 -4.81 2.60 12.20
CA ILE A 131 -3.85 3.70 12.23
C ILE A 131 -4.58 4.93 11.68
N PHE A 132 -5.04 5.83 12.54
CA PHE A 132 -5.96 6.92 12.17
C PHE A 132 -5.44 7.84 11.05
N TRP A 133 -4.13 8.08 10.97
CA TRP A 133 -3.53 8.93 9.94
C TRP A 133 -3.27 8.20 8.60
N ILE A 134 -3.41 6.87 8.57
CA ILE A 134 -3.40 6.06 7.34
C ILE A 134 -4.80 6.05 6.70
N ALA A 135 -5.87 6.07 7.50
CA ALA A 135 -7.21 6.15 6.96
C ALA A 135 -7.37 7.38 6.07
N ASN A 136 -7.88 7.19 4.85
CA ASN A 136 -8.01 8.20 3.78
C ASN A 136 -6.68 8.65 3.11
N LEU A 137 -5.55 8.05 3.45
CA LEU A 137 -4.28 8.33 2.79
C LEU A 137 -4.32 7.85 1.33
N LYS A 138 -3.91 8.72 0.41
CA LYS A 138 -3.80 8.44 -1.01
C LYS A 138 -2.35 8.54 -1.46
N LEU A 139 -1.83 7.45 -1.98
CA LEU A 139 -0.46 7.33 -2.48
C LEU A 139 -0.48 7.16 -4.00
N ILE A 140 0.45 7.78 -4.70
CA ILE A 140 0.55 7.73 -6.16
C ILE A 140 1.58 6.70 -6.56
N LEU A 141 1.27 5.87 -7.56
CA LEU A 141 2.21 4.90 -8.11
C LEU A 141 3.40 5.66 -8.72
N LYS A 142 4.59 5.32 -8.24
CA LYS A 142 5.84 5.84 -8.78
C LYS A 142 6.19 5.08 -10.06
N GLU A 143 6.33 5.80 -11.14
CA GLU A 143 6.81 5.28 -12.42
C GLU A 143 8.33 5.02 -12.40
#